data_35a2f4f678c5052f8927ce2eb07d9fa1
#
_entry.id   35a2f4f678c5052f8927ce2eb07d9fa1
#
_cell.length_a   1.000
_cell.length_b   1.000
_cell.length_c   1.000
_cell.angle_alpha   90.00
_cell.angle_beta   90.00
_cell.angle_gamma   90.00
#
_symmetry.space_group_name_H-M   'P 1'
#
loop_
_entity.id
_entity.type
_entity.pdbx_description
1 polymer ?
#
loop_
_entity_poly.entity_id
_entity_poly.type
_entity_poly.pdbx_seq_one_letter_code
_entity_poly.pdbx_strand_id
1 'polypeptide(L)'
;MPSSRRAWRLFAWVAVACLLVSLLIAAKLLHWDDQLRLLWQERSVPLEQRTAGIWLPNYELALETRLVGLEDDETSGLTWNPLTGTLFTVTGKHPKLVEFTPAGLILRSIELVGFADPEAVEALGDGRMAIVDERRRLVAVFRLEPDVERLDLADLPSYDLGFPEAGNKGFEGLAWNPRSQRLLLAKERDPQGLFELPFPGEDGAAGVLQALPERPLIVRDLSSVTIDPRSGHVLMLSDESRLLVELDLQGRPRSFISLFGGLNGLVEGIEQAEGVAMDAAGNIYVVGEPNRFYVFQRKVAVPARP
;
A
#
# COMPACT_ATOMS: atom_id res chain seq x y z
N MET A 1 10.69 -47.99 -42.12
CA MET A 1 11.17 -47.08 -41.07
C MET A 1 10.25 -45.85 -40.88
N PRO A 2 8.98 -45.99 -40.53
CA PRO A 2 8.14 -44.82 -40.21
C PRO A 2 7.95 -44.56 -38.70
N SER A 3 8.46 -45.43 -37.82
CA SER A 3 8.22 -45.34 -36.37
C SER A 3 9.00 -44.23 -35.64
N SER A 4 10.16 -43.83 -36.14
CA SER A 4 11.03 -42.84 -35.50
C SER A 4 10.44 -41.41 -35.59
N ARG A 5 9.80 -41.03 -36.71
CA ARG A 5 9.22 -39.71 -36.88
C ARG A 5 7.96 -39.50 -36.03
N ARG A 6 7.17 -40.55 -35.77
CA ARG A 6 5.99 -40.45 -34.85
C ARG A 6 6.44 -40.35 -33.41
N ALA A 7 7.42 -41.10 -32.96
CA ALA A 7 7.99 -41.04 -31.64
C ALA A 7 8.62 -39.64 -31.35
N TRP A 8 9.34 -39.09 -32.32
CA TRP A 8 9.94 -37.74 -32.20
C TRP A 8 8.90 -36.65 -32.12
N ARG A 9 7.79 -36.73 -32.89
CA ARG A 9 6.67 -35.78 -32.79
C ARG A 9 5.97 -35.91 -31.45
N LEU A 10 5.73 -37.11 -30.94
CA LEU A 10 5.16 -37.34 -29.62
C LEU A 10 6.02 -36.71 -28.53
N PHE A 11 7.34 -36.97 -28.57
CA PHE A 11 8.29 -36.38 -27.62
C PHE A 11 8.28 -34.84 -27.68
N ALA A 12 8.26 -34.26 -28.88
CA ALA A 12 8.19 -32.81 -29.05
C ALA A 12 6.89 -32.22 -28.44
N TRP A 13 5.73 -32.86 -28.64
CA TRP A 13 4.47 -32.43 -28.05
C TRP A 13 4.46 -32.56 -26.53
N VAL A 14 5.03 -33.63 -25.99
CA VAL A 14 5.18 -33.82 -24.54
C VAL A 14 6.09 -32.72 -23.96
N ALA A 15 7.23 -32.45 -24.60
CA ALA A 15 8.13 -31.39 -24.17
C ALA A 15 7.47 -30.00 -24.18
N VAL A 16 6.70 -29.67 -25.24
CA VAL A 16 5.92 -28.46 -25.32
C VAL A 16 4.85 -28.39 -24.21
N ALA A 17 4.15 -29.50 -23.98
CA ALA A 17 3.14 -29.55 -22.90
C ALA A 17 3.79 -29.34 -21.51
N CYS A 18 4.91 -29.99 -21.23
CA CYS A 18 5.67 -29.79 -19.99
C CYS A 18 6.14 -28.35 -19.83
N LEU A 19 6.65 -27.73 -20.91
CA LEU A 19 7.05 -26.33 -20.90
C LEU A 19 5.87 -25.40 -20.58
N LEU A 20 4.72 -25.62 -21.24
CA LEU A 20 3.51 -24.81 -20.99
C LEU A 20 3.01 -24.97 -19.54
N VAL A 21 3.00 -26.19 -19.01
CA VAL A 21 2.64 -26.45 -17.61
C VAL A 21 3.62 -25.75 -16.66
N SER A 22 4.91 -25.84 -16.93
CA SER A 22 5.94 -25.15 -16.13
C SER A 22 5.78 -23.62 -16.17
N LEU A 23 5.46 -23.06 -17.34
CA LEU A 23 5.17 -21.64 -17.50
C LEU A 23 3.91 -21.22 -16.74
N LEU A 24 2.86 -22.04 -16.77
CA LEU A 24 1.64 -21.78 -16.00
C LEU A 24 1.89 -21.82 -14.50
N ILE A 25 2.67 -22.81 -14.04
CA ILE A 25 3.06 -22.90 -12.63
C ILE A 25 3.91 -21.68 -12.25
N ALA A 26 4.90 -21.32 -13.05
CA ALA A 26 5.72 -20.14 -12.81
C ALA A 26 4.88 -18.85 -12.78
N ALA A 27 3.95 -18.69 -13.72
CA ALA A 27 3.05 -17.53 -13.74
C ALA A 27 2.19 -17.44 -12.47
N LYS A 28 1.74 -18.58 -11.93
CA LYS A 28 1.00 -18.64 -10.67
C LYS A 28 1.88 -18.33 -9.46
N LEU A 29 3.09 -18.93 -9.40
CA LEU A 29 4.04 -18.71 -8.30
C LEU A 29 4.61 -17.29 -8.28
N LEU A 30 4.77 -16.66 -9.44
CA LEU A 30 5.28 -15.31 -9.61
C LEU A 30 4.15 -14.26 -9.70
N HIS A 31 2.90 -14.66 -9.48
CA HIS A 31 1.72 -13.79 -9.50
C HIS A 31 1.52 -12.97 -10.79
N TRP A 32 2.01 -13.46 -11.93
CA TRP A 32 1.86 -12.80 -13.22
C TRP A 32 0.42 -12.77 -13.73
N ASP A 33 -0.42 -13.67 -13.24
CA ASP A 33 -1.84 -13.69 -13.58
C ASP A 33 -2.58 -12.44 -13.09
N ASP A 34 -2.23 -11.90 -11.92
CA ASP A 34 -2.79 -10.67 -11.38
C ASP A 34 -2.37 -9.48 -12.26
N GLN A 35 -1.08 -9.40 -12.62
CA GLN A 35 -0.58 -8.36 -13.51
C GLN A 35 -1.21 -8.41 -14.92
N LEU A 36 -1.37 -9.60 -15.49
CA LEU A 36 -1.98 -9.75 -16.82
C LEU A 36 -3.44 -9.30 -16.85
N ARG A 37 -4.20 -9.56 -15.78
CA ARG A 37 -5.59 -9.08 -15.64
C ARG A 37 -5.63 -7.57 -15.55
N LEU A 38 -4.77 -6.96 -14.74
CA LEU A 38 -4.68 -5.51 -14.61
C LEU A 38 -4.24 -4.85 -15.92
N LEU A 39 -3.24 -5.40 -16.63
CA LEU A 39 -2.82 -4.92 -17.95
C LEU A 39 -3.96 -4.92 -18.98
N TRP A 40 -4.79 -5.95 -18.95
CA TRP A 40 -5.94 -6.03 -19.85
C TRP A 40 -7.00 -4.96 -19.51
N GLN A 41 -7.29 -4.76 -18.23
CA GLN A 41 -8.21 -3.70 -17.77
C GLN A 41 -7.67 -2.30 -18.07
N GLU A 42 -6.41 -2.04 -17.79
CA GLU A 42 -5.75 -0.75 -18.05
C GLU A 42 -5.85 -0.33 -19.50
N ARG A 43 -5.68 -1.27 -20.46
CA ARG A 43 -5.82 -0.99 -21.89
C ARG A 43 -7.20 -0.49 -22.28
N SER A 44 -8.24 -0.87 -21.55
CA SER A 44 -9.62 -0.49 -21.81
C SER A 44 -10.02 0.86 -21.20
N VAL A 45 -9.15 1.50 -20.38
CA VAL A 45 -9.44 2.77 -19.72
C VAL A 45 -9.40 3.92 -20.75
N PRO A 46 -10.49 4.69 -20.91
CA PRO A 46 -10.53 5.84 -21.81
C PRO A 46 -9.54 6.95 -21.41
N LEU A 47 -9.06 7.71 -22.37
CA LEU A 47 -8.07 8.78 -22.14
C LEU A 47 -8.53 9.82 -21.11
N GLU A 48 -9.79 10.21 -21.14
CA GLU A 48 -10.38 11.16 -20.18
C GLU A 48 -10.26 10.66 -18.73
N GLN A 49 -10.45 9.35 -18.52
CA GLN A 49 -10.34 8.74 -17.19
C GLN A 49 -8.88 8.62 -16.74
N ARG A 50 -7.94 8.43 -17.69
CA ARG A 50 -6.50 8.43 -17.38
C ARG A 50 -6.02 9.79 -16.91
N THR A 51 -6.54 10.87 -17.50
CA THR A 51 -6.16 12.24 -17.12
C THR A 51 -6.86 12.74 -15.85
N ALA A 52 -8.00 12.18 -15.52
CA ALA A 52 -8.75 12.52 -14.31
C ALA A 52 -8.19 11.83 -13.03
N GLY A 53 -7.42 10.77 -13.19
CA GLY A 53 -6.84 9.97 -12.10
C GLY A 53 -5.35 10.21 -11.90
N ILE A 54 -4.75 9.27 -11.18
CA ILE A 54 -3.32 9.23 -10.90
C ILE A 54 -2.55 8.77 -12.14
N TRP A 55 -3.03 7.70 -12.79
CA TRP A 55 -2.45 7.04 -13.95
C TRP A 55 -1.01 6.58 -13.72
N LEU A 56 -0.87 5.53 -12.95
CA LEU A 56 0.40 4.97 -12.51
C LEU A 56 1.44 4.65 -13.62
N PRO A 57 1.08 4.28 -14.87
CA PRO A 57 2.07 4.12 -15.94
C PRO A 57 2.92 5.36 -16.25
N ASN A 58 2.48 6.54 -15.80
CA ASN A 58 3.25 7.77 -15.91
C ASN A 58 4.29 7.97 -14.80
N TYR A 59 4.44 7.02 -13.89
CA TYR A 59 5.37 7.13 -12.78
C TYR A 59 6.60 6.26 -13.00
N GLU A 60 7.71 6.71 -12.43
CA GLU A 60 8.96 5.95 -12.36
C GLU A 60 9.67 6.24 -11.04
N LEU A 61 10.54 5.33 -10.64
CA LEU A 61 11.37 5.48 -9.46
C LEU A 61 12.29 6.69 -9.60
N ALA A 62 12.22 7.60 -8.64
CA ALA A 62 13.07 8.80 -8.55
C ALA A 62 14.11 8.67 -7.44
N LEU A 63 13.80 7.95 -6.36
CA LEU A 63 14.71 7.72 -5.23
C LEU A 63 14.48 6.32 -4.66
N GLU A 64 15.57 5.63 -4.37
CA GLU A 64 15.62 4.43 -3.55
C GLU A 64 16.67 4.65 -2.47
N THR A 65 16.31 4.46 -1.19
CA THR A 65 17.22 4.63 -0.06
C THR A 65 16.80 3.77 1.12
N ARG A 66 17.46 3.93 2.25
CA ARG A 66 17.12 3.30 3.52
C ARG A 66 16.87 4.34 4.59
N LEU A 67 15.94 4.07 5.47
CA LEU A 67 15.74 4.83 6.71
C LEU A 67 16.79 4.37 7.72
N VAL A 68 17.89 5.11 7.77
CA VAL A 68 19.07 4.75 8.60
C VAL A 68 18.71 4.81 10.09
N GLY A 69 19.00 3.74 10.81
CA GLY A 69 18.68 3.59 12.24
C GLY A 69 17.39 2.78 12.51
N LEU A 70 16.75 2.26 11.44
CA LEU A 70 15.57 1.37 11.54
C LEU A 70 15.84 -0.02 10.95
N GLU A 71 17.10 -0.45 10.90
CA GLU A 71 17.53 -1.70 10.27
C GLU A 71 16.91 -2.94 10.93
N ASP A 72 16.55 -2.84 12.20
CA ASP A 72 16.00 -3.93 13.01
C ASP A 72 14.54 -3.68 13.44
N ASP A 73 13.87 -2.66 12.88
CA ASP A 73 12.59 -2.17 13.42
C ASP A 73 11.35 -2.55 12.61
N GLU A 74 11.49 -3.09 11.39
CA GLU A 74 10.38 -3.51 10.51
C GLU A 74 9.38 -2.36 10.29
N THR A 75 9.68 -1.49 9.28
CA THR A 75 8.82 -0.34 8.95
C THR A 75 7.51 -0.78 8.31
N SER A 76 6.38 -0.34 8.89
CA SER A 76 5.04 -0.58 8.39
C SER A 76 4.21 0.70 8.35
N GLY A 77 3.24 0.74 7.43
CA GLY A 77 2.38 1.90 7.22
C GLY A 77 3.13 3.18 6.87
N LEU A 78 2.51 4.06 6.12
CA LEU A 78 3.12 5.33 5.70
C LEU A 78 2.04 6.39 5.48
N THR A 79 2.29 7.61 5.96
CA THR A 79 1.43 8.76 5.67
C THR A 79 2.22 10.01 5.37
N TRP A 80 1.65 10.87 4.54
CA TRP A 80 2.11 12.24 4.31
C TRP A 80 1.37 13.20 5.23
N ASN A 81 2.11 13.96 6.04
CA ASN A 81 1.51 15.02 6.84
C ASN A 81 1.62 16.38 6.11
N PRO A 82 0.49 16.92 5.62
CA PRO A 82 0.50 18.18 4.88
C PRO A 82 0.84 19.41 5.74
N LEU A 83 0.72 19.31 7.07
CA LEU A 83 1.01 20.44 7.97
C LEU A 83 2.52 20.60 8.19
N THR A 84 3.26 19.50 8.23
CA THR A 84 4.72 19.53 8.45
C THR A 84 5.50 19.40 7.14
N GLY A 85 4.88 18.88 6.08
CA GLY A 85 5.57 18.56 4.84
C GLY A 85 6.53 17.39 4.98
N THR A 86 6.23 16.46 5.88
CA THR A 86 7.04 15.30 6.23
C THR A 86 6.24 14.01 6.12
N LEU A 87 6.92 12.89 6.19
CA LEU A 87 6.35 11.54 6.19
C LEU A 87 6.43 10.96 7.60
N PHE A 88 5.46 10.08 7.90
CA PHE A 88 5.46 9.30 9.13
C PHE A 88 5.25 7.82 8.78
N THR A 89 6.01 6.96 9.45
CA THR A 89 5.86 5.49 9.44
C THR A 89 5.79 4.98 10.86
N VAL A 90 5.21 3.83 11.05
CA VAL A 90 5.28 3.07 12.31
C VAL A 90 6.26 1.92 12.15
N THR A 91 6.68 1.32 13.26
CA THR A 91 7.54 0.13 13.27
C THR A 91 6.92 -0.95 14.14
N GLY A 92 6.90 -2.20 13.64
CA GLY A 92 6.25 -3.34 14.31
C GLY A 92 7.08 -3.94 15.45
N LYS A 93 8.35 -4.25 15.19
CA LYS A 93 9.20 -4.99 16.12
C LYS A 93 9.59 -4.22 17.39
N HIS A 94 9.93 -2.95 17.23
CA HIS A 94 10.12 -2.02 18.34
C HIS A 94 9.18 -0.84 18.11
N PRO A 95 7.95 -0.86 18.68
CA PRO A 95 6.91 0.09 18.36
C PRO A 95 7.33 1.55 18.49
N LYS A 96 7.42 2.27 17.35
CA LYS A 96 7.75 3.69 17.25
C LYS A 96 6.89 4.35 16.18
N LEU A 97 6.66 5.63 16.34
CA LEU A 97 6.22 6.52 15.27
C LEU A 97 7.43 7.35 14.83
N VAL A 98 7.81 7.23 13.57
CA VAL A 98 9.02 7.85 13.02
C VAL A 98 8.66 8.92 12.01
N GLU A 99 9.12 10.16 12.24
CA GLU A 99 9.00 11.26 11.30
C GLU A 99 10.27 11.41 10.48
N PHE A 100 10.13 11.57 9.16
CA PHE A 100 11.25 11.73 8.25
C PHE A 100 10.92 12.60 7.03
N THR A 101 11.94 13.11 6.36
CA THR A 101 11.79 13.94 5.18
C THR A 101 11.47 13.12 3.93
N PRO A 102 10.94 13.74 2.84
CA PRO A 102 10.78 13.08 1.53
C PRO A 102 12.08 12.55 0.91
N ALA A 103 13.23 12.93 1.46
CA ALA A 103 14.55 12.39 1.06
C ALA A 103 15.00 11.19 1.93
N GLY A 104 14.18 10.74 2.89
CA GLY A 104 14.49 9.62 3.77
C GLY A 104 15.37 9.96 4.98
N LEU A 105 15.51 11.25 5.32
CA LEU A 105 16.24 11.65 6.53
C LEU A 105 15.31 11.63 7.75
N ILE A 106 15.61 10.80 8.74
CA ILE A 106 14.86 10.72 10.00
C ILE A 106 15.03 12.03 10.77
N LEU A 107 13.92 12.60 11.22
CA LEU A 107 13.85 13.83 12.00
C LEU A 107 13.67 13.52 13.49
N ARG A 108 12.80 12.57 13.83
CA ARG A 108 12.57 12.12 15.20
C ARG A 108 11.90 10.75 15.23
N SER A 109 12.03 10.08 16.37
CA SER A 109 11.33 8.83 16.69
C SER A 109 10.60 8.99 18.02
N ILE A 110 9.33 8.61 18.05
CA ILE A 110 8.44 8.71 19.19
C ILE A 110 8.13 7.29 19.66
N GLU A 111 8.38 6.99 20.92
CA GLU A 111 8.10 5.67 21.50
C GLU A 111 6.59 5.41 21.58
N LEU A 112 6.12 4.24 21.10
CA LEU A 112 4.73 3.79 21.17
C LEU A 112 4.59 2.76 22.30
N VAL A 113 4.17 3.21 23.47
CA VAL A 113 4.03 2.35 24.66
C VAL A 113 2.66 1.72 24.69
N GLY A 114 2.61 0.43 25.01
CA GLY A 114 1.36 -0.32 25.08
C GLY A 114 0.81 -0.77 23.73
N PHE A 115 1.38 -0.31 22.60
CA PHE A 115 1.12 -0.88 21.28
C PHE A 115 1.76 -2.28 21.18
N ALA A 116 1.13 -3.16 20.41
CA ALA A 116 1.58 -4.54 20.28
C ALA A 116 2.06 -4.86 18.86
N ASP A 117 1.45 -4.22 17.85
CA ASP A 117 1.73 -4.44 16.43
C ASP A 117 1.17 -3.26 15.62
N PRO A 118 1.81 -2.09 15.66
CA PRO A 118 1.35 -0.94 14.88
C PRO A 118 1.67 -1.15 13.39
N GLU A 119 0.63 -1.25 12.55
CA GLU A 119 0.76 -1.58 11.12
C GLU A 119 0.37 -0.43 10.19
N ALA A 120 -0.43 0.52 10.64
CA ALA A 120 -0.79 1.66 9.82
C ALA A 120 -0.78 2.97 10.58
N VAL A 121 -0.47 4.06 9.87
CA VAL A 121 -0.51 5.42 10.40
C VAL A 121 -1.13 6.36 9.39
N GLU A 122 -1.92 7.34 9.84
CA GLU A 122 -2.53 8.34 8.97
C GLU A 122 -2.61 9.72 9.63
N ALA A 123 -2.29 10.75 8.85
CA ALA A 123 -2.45 12.15 9.23
C ALA A 123 -3.84 12.67 8.85
N LEU A 124 -4.64 13.10 9.82
CA LEU A 124 -6.03 13.50 9.59
C LEU A 124 -6.19 14.94 9.06
N GLY A 125 -5.06 15.64 8.84
CA GLY A 125 -5.03 16.97 8.22
C GLY A 125 -5.34 18.15 9.15
N ASP A 126 -5.76 17.90 10.38
CA ASP A 126 -6.07 18.92 11.40
C ASP A 126 -5.13 18.90 12.63
N GLY A 127 -3.98 18.24 12.48
CA GLY A 127 -2.99 18.02 13.54
C GLY A 127 -3.24 16.74 14.34
N ARG A 128 -4.34 16.05 14.08
CA ARG A 128 -4.54 14.68 14.62
C ARG A 128 -3.88 13.65 13.72
N MET A 129 -3.49 12.56 14.34
CA MET A 129 -3.00 11.34 13.68
C MET A 129 -3.75 10.13 14.21
N ALA A 130 -3.79 9.08 13.42
CA ALA A 130 -4.36 7.80 13.79
C ALA A 130 -3.34 6.70 13.54
N ILE A 131 -3.28 5.70 14.44
CA ILE A 131 -2.45 4.48 14.29
C ILE A 131 -3.38 3.28 14.45
N VAL A 132 -3.27 2.33 13.53
CA VAL A 132 -3.86 0.99 13.67
C VAL A 132 -2.89 0.09 14.38
N ASP A 133 -3.34 -0.58 15.44
CA ASP A 133 -2.64 -1.71 16.06
C ASP A 133 -3.38 -3.00 15.63
N GLU A 134 -2.74 -3.77 14.78
CA GLU A 134 -3.33 -4.97 14.18
C GLU A 134 -3.67 -6.02 15.26
N ARG A 135 -2.72 -6.33 16.13
CA ARG A 135 -2.88 -7.36 17.16
C ARG A 135 -3.91 -6.98 18.21
N ARG A 136 -4.05 -5.70 18.51
CA ARG A 136 -5.09 -5.18 19.42
C ARG A 136 -6.40 -4.89 18.71
N ARG A 137 -6.40 -4.86 17.39
CA ARG A 137 -7.57 -4.61 16.53
C ARG A 137 -8.26 -3.29 16.84
N LEU A 138 -7.47 -2.23 16.97
CA LEU A 138 -7.97 -0.90 17.30
C LEU A 138 -7.32 0.20 16.44
N VAL A 139 -8.00 1.33 16.37
CA VAL A 139 -7.43 2.60 15.91
C VAL A 139 -7.25 3.48 17.13
N ALA A 140 -6.02 3.90 17.41
CA ALA A 140 -5.72 4.93 18.41
C ALA A 140 -5.58 6.29 17.73
N VAL A 141 -6.09 7.35 18.35
CA VAL A 141 -6.07 8.70 17.80
C VAL A 141 -5.44 9.66 18.81
N PHE A 142 -4.60 10.54 18.29
CA PHE A 142 -3.90 11.52 19.13
C PHE A 142 -3.64 12.82 18.34
N ARG A 143 -3.38 13.90 19.06
CA ARG A 143 -2.82 15.12 18.48
C ARG A 143 -1.31 15.06 18.56
N LEU A 144 -0.67 15.28 17.41
CA LEU A 144 0.80 15.26 17.35
C LEU A 144 1.36 16.60 17.81
N GLU A 145 1.88 16.63 19.03
CA GLU A 145 2.57 17.80 19.56
C GLU A 145 4.04 17.85 19.11
N PRO A 146 4.64 19.04 18.96
CA PRO A 146 6.01 19.17 18.46
C PRO A 146 7.06 18.44 19.31
N ASP A 147 6.91 18.45 20.62
CA ASP A 147 7.90 17.97 21.58
C ASP A 147 7.57 16.59 22.17
N VAL A 148 6.59 15.87 21.58
CA VAL A 148 6.25 14.54 22.07
C VAL A 148 7.37 13.53 21.75
N GLU A 149 7.83 12.83 22.77
CA GLU A 149 8.84 11.76 22.66
C GLU A 149 8.24 10.35 22.90
N ARG A 150 7.03 10.32 23.47
CA ARG A 150 6.36 9.08 23.87
C ARG A 150 4.85 9.22 23.79
N LEU A 151 4.20 8.19 23.29
CA LEU A 151 2.73 8.03 23.29
C LEU A 151 2.37 6.74 24.05
N ASP A 152 1.54 6.86 25.06
CA ASP A 152 1.05 5.68 25.79
C ASP A 152 -0.39 5.38 25.35
N LEU A 153 -0.62 4.20 24.80
CA LEU A 153 -1.93 3.79 24.31
C LEU A 153 -3.03 3.89 25.39
N ALA A 154 -2.66 3.71 26.67
CA ALA A 154 -3.62 3.81 27.78
C ALA A 154 -4.21 5.22 27.94
N ASP A 155 -3.50 6.25 27.47
CA ASP A 155 -3.91 7.64 27.56
C ASP A 155 -4.62 8.13 26.27
N LEU A 156 -4.69 7.29 25.23
CA LEU A 156 -5.22 7.68 23.92
C LEU A 156 -6.66 7.20 23.71
N PRO A 157 -7.53 8.03 23.14
CA PRO A 157 -8.78 7.57 22.57
C PRO A 157 -8.53 6.44 21.56
N SER A 158 -9.20 5.31 21.76
CA SER A 158 -9.07 4.14 20.91
C SER A 158 -10.43 3.53 20.56
N TYR A 159 -10.52 2.95 19.37
CA TYR A 159 -11.75 2.43 18.78
C TYR A 159 -11.53 0.99 18.33
N ASP A 160 -12.32 0.07 18.88
CA ASP A 160 -12.28 -1.34 18.51
C ASP A 160 -12.78 -1.55 17.07
N LEU A 161 -11.97 -2.25 16.28
CA LEU A 161 -12.28 -2.60 14.89
C LEU A 161 -13.04 -3.93 14.75
N GLY A 162 -13.22 -4.66 15.84
CA GLY A 162 -13.84 -5.98 15.80
C GLY A 162 -12.91 -7.08 15.24
N PHE A 163 -13.50 -8.13 14.66
CA PHE A 163 -12.78 -9.28 14.08
C PHE A 163 -11.90 -10.04 15.09
N PRO A 164 -12.47 -10.52 16.23
CA PRO A 164 -11.68 -11.15 17.28
C PRO A 164 -10.93 -12.41 16.85
N GLU A 165 -11.38 -13.06 15.76
CA GLU A 165 -10.78 -14.29 15.22
C GLU A 165 -9.71 -14.03 14.12
N ALA A 166 -9.41 -12.76 13.82
CA ALA A 166 -8.51 -12.43 12.70
C ALA A 166 -7.07 -12.91 12.92
N GLY A 167 -6.60 -13.00 14.17
CA GLY A 167 -5.19 -13.29 14.48
C GLY A 167 -4.28 -12.19 13.89
N ASN A 168 -3.23 -12.57 13.16
CA ASN A 168 -2.35 -11.69 12.40
C ASN A 168 -2.84 -11.53 10.94
N LYS A 169 -4.13 -11.22 10.75
CA LYS A 169 -4.76 -10.99 9.44
C LYS A 169 -5.72 -9.81 9.55
N GLY A 170 -5.25 -8.81 10.23
CA GLY A 170 -6.03 -7.65 10.64
C GLY A 170 -6.05 -6.53 9.61
N PHE A 171 -6.03 -5.33 10.12
CA PHE A 171 -6.01 -4.12 9.33
C PHE A 171 -4.57 -3.58 9.25
N GLU A 172 -4.03 -3.53 8.04
CA GLU A 172 -2.67 -3.07 7.75
C GLU A 172 -2.65 -1.74 7.00
N GLY A 173 -3.76 -1.33 6.40
CA GLY A 173 -3.86 -0.06 5.70
C GLY A 173 -4.84 0.90 6.33
N LEU A 174 -4.47 2.20 6.35
CA LEU A 174 -5.29 3.28 6.87
C LEU A 174 -5.14 4.51 5.98
N ALA A 175 -6.27 5.12 5.59
CA ALA A 175 -6.27 6.40 4.87
C ALA A 175 -7.43 7.29 5.32
N TRP A 176 -7.21 8.60 5.35
CA TRP A 176 -8.23 9.59 5.69
C TRP A 176 -8.90 10.16 4.44
N ASN A 177 -10.22 10.15 4.43
CA ASN A 177 -11.00 10.85 3.42
C ASN A 177 -11.63 12.12 4.01
N PRO A 178 -11.04 13.29 3.78
CA PRO A 178 -11.55 14.54 4.34
C PRO A 178 -12.90 14.96 3.76
N ARG A 179 -13.27 14.47 2.57
CA ARG A 179 -14.56 14.81 1.93
C ARG A 179 -15.72 14.08 2.58
N SER A 180 -15.53 12.82 2.93
CA SER A 180 -16.56 11.98 3.56
C SER A 180 -16.46 11.95 5.08
N GLN A 181 -15.38 12.46 5.67
CA GLN A 181 -15.06 12.36 7.11
C GLN A 181 -15.05 10.89 7.56
N ARG A 182 -14.37 10.04 6.79
CA ARG A 182 -14.24 8.62 7.05
C ARG A 182 -12.80 8.16 6.98
N LEU A 183 -12.44 7.23 7.84
CA LEU A 183 -11.24 6.43 7.69
C LEU A 183 -11.55 5.27 6.72
N LEU A 184 -10.70 5.09 5.73
CA LEU A 184 -10.65 3.92 4.87
C LEU A 184 -9.61 2.97 5.47
N LEU A 185 -10.03 1.75 5.74
CA LEU A 185 -9.17 0.70 6.30
C LEU A 185 -9.06 -0.46 5.30
N ALA A 186 -7.85 -0.97 5.14
CA ALA A 186 -7.59 -2.17 4.38
C ALA A 186 -7.36 -3.34 5.34
N LYS A 187 -8.19 -4.39 5.20
CA LYS A 187 -8.00 -5.64 5.93
C LYS A 187 -7.29 -6.64 5.03
N GLU A 188 -6.17 -7.15 5.51
CA GLU A 188 -5.27 -8.01 4.75
C GLU A 188 -5.98 -9.23 4.17
N ARG A 189 -6.61 -10.04 5.03
CA ARG A 189 -7.21 -11.35 4.67
C ARG A 189 -8.38 -11.70 5.59
N ASP A 190 -9.12 -12.70 5.22
CA ASP A 190 -10.12 -13.47 5.98
C ASP A 190 -11.14 -12.61 6.77
N PRO A 191 -11.99 -11.79 6.15
CA PRO A 191 -12.08 -11.51 4.72
C PRO A 191 -11.12 -10.41 4.29
N GLN A 192 -10.50 -10.55 3.12
CA GLN A 192 -9.81 -9.44 2.47
C GLN A 192 -10.81 -8.38 2.02
N GLY A 193 -10.53 -7.11 2.28
CA GLY A 193 -11.44 -6.06 1.83
C GLY A 193 -11.10 -4.66 2.33
N LEU A 194 -11.82 -3.71 1.78
CA LEU A 194 -11.81 -2.32 2.20
C LEU A 194 -13.02 -2.04 3.08
N PHE A 195 -12.79 -1.28 4.14
CA PHE A 195 -13.79 -0.90 5.13
C PHE A 195 -13.78 0.60 5.33
N GLU A 196 -14.91 1.16 5.67
CA GLU A 196 -15.01 2.56 6.10
C GLU A 196 -15.45 2.65 7.55
N LEU A 197 -14.75 3.47 8.30
CA LEU A 197 -15.12 3.86 9.66
C LEU A 197 -15.51 5.34 9.63
N PRO A 198 -16.81 5.69 9.82
CA PRO A 198 -17.19 7.07 10.03
C PRO A 198 -16.46 7.60 11.24
N PHE A 199 -15.60 8.60 11.02
CA PHE A 199 -14.76 9.13 12.09
C PHE A 199 -15.34 10.43 12.58
N PRO A 200 -15.66 10.53 13.86
CA PRO A 200 -16.27 11.72 14.41
C PRO A 200 -15.26 12.87 14.46
N GLY A 201 -15.79 14.08 14.51
CA GLY A 201 -15.05 15.25 14.97
C GLY A 201 -14.56 15.08 16.41
N GLU A 202 -14.03 16.15 16.99
CA GLU A 202 -13.34 16.13 18.29
C GLU A 202 -14.16 15.57 19.47
N ASP A 203 -15.49 15.47 19.35
CA ASP A 203 -16.42 15.18 20.47
C ASP A 203 -17.19 13.85 20.34
N GLY A 204 -16.89 13.00 19.35
CA GLY A 204 -17.79 11.91 19.03
C GLY A 204 -17.23 10.51 19.19
N ALA A 205 -18.09 9.57 19.47
CA ALA A 205 -17.79 8.15 19.32
C ALA A 205 -17.60 7.81 17.84
N ALA A 206 -16.66 6.93 17.52
CA ALA A 206 -16.54 6.42 16.16
C ALA A 206 -17.87 5.77 15.72
N GLY A 207 -18.16 5.86 14.43
CA GLY A 207 -19.27 5.14 13.84
C GLY A 207 -19.01 3.63 13.83
N VAL A 208 -19.95 2.89 13.26
CA VAL A 208 -19.78 1.44 13.07
C VAL A 208 -18.93 1.20 11.82
N LEU A 209 -17.93 0.35 11.93
CA LEU A 209 -17.11 -0.11 10.81
C LEU A 209 -18.00 -0.80 9.77
N GLN A 210 -17.89 -0.40 8.52
CA GLN A 210 -18.72 -0.87 7.41
C GLN A 210 -17.84 -1.42 6.30
N ALA A 211 -18.07 -2.65 5.88
CA ALA A 211 -17.44 -3.18 4.68
C ALA A 211 -17.92 -2.39 3.44
N LEU A 212 -16.97 -2.01 2.59
CA LEU A 212 -17.33 -1.52 1.26
C LEU A 212 -17.89 -2.67 0.41
N PRO A 213 -18.71 -2.37 -0.62
CA PRO A 213 -19.28 -3.38 -1.46
C PRO A 213 -18.21 -4.35 -1.99
N GLU A 214 -18.43 -5.64 -1.78
CA GLU A 214 -17.52 -6.68 -2.23
C GLU A 214 -17.27 -6.54 -3.74
N ARG A 215 -16.02 -6.28 -4.09
CA ARG A 215 -15.51 -6.36 -5.44
C ARG A 215 -14.30 -7.27 -5.41
N PRO A 216 -14.15 -8.18 -6.38
CA PRO A 216 -12.94 -8.98 -6.47
C PRO A 216 -11.74 -8.05 -6.62
N LEU A 217 -10.97 -7.90 -5.57
CA LEU A 217 -9.66 -7.25 -5.64
C LEU A 217 -8.72 -8.18 -6.42
N ILE A 218 -8.03 -7.62 -7.41
CA ILE A 218 -7.07 -8.37 -8.24
C ILE A 218 -5.71 -8.33 -7.55
N VAL A 219 -5.69 -8.65 -6.28
CA VAL A 219 -4.49 -8.74 -5.44
C VAL A 219 -4.71 -9.81 -4.38
N ARG A 220 -3.64 -10.31 -3.79
CA ARG A 220 -3.66 -11.45 -2.87
C ARG A 220 -3.78 -11.05 -1.42
N ASP A 221 -3.26 -9.87 -1.10
CA ASP A 221 -3.28 -9.25 0.22
C ASP A 221 -3.50 -7.75 0.09
N LEU A 222 -3.62 -7.06 1.20
CA LEU A 222 -3.70 -5.61 1.31
C LEU A 222 -2.77 -5.14 2.40
N SER A 223 -1.56 -4.71 2.04
CA SER A 223 -0.58 -4.23 3.02
C SER A 223 -0.70 -2.72 3.31
N SER A 224 -1.23 -1.92 2.38
CA SER A 224 -1.45 -0.49 2.64
C SER A 224 -2.47 0.15 1.71
N VAL A 225 -3.01 1.30 2.13
CA VAL A 225 -3.85 2.16 1.29
C VAL A 225 -3.55 3.64 1.55
N THR A 226 -3.70 4.48 0.52
CA THR A 226 -3.76 5.93 0.66
C THR A 226 -4.75 6.54 -0.34
N ILE A 227 -5.22 7.75 -0.07
CA ILE A 227 -6.17 8.47 -0.95
C ILE A 227 -5.45 9.64 -1.60
N ASP A 228 -5.48 9.73 -2.93
CA ASP A 228 -5.02 10.93 -3.64
C ASP A 228 -5.91 12.14 -3.29
N PRO A 229 -5.39 13.16 -2.64
CA PRO A 229 -6.20 14.31 -2.20
C PRO A 229 -6.79 15.11 -3.36
N ARG A 230 -6.26 14.97 -4.57
CA ARG A 230 -6.69 15.70 -5.78
C ARG A 230 -7.88 15.02 -6.45
N SER A 231 -7.76 13.74 -6.77
CA SER A 231 -8.78 12.96 -7.50
C SER A 231 -9.75 12.24 -6.56
N GLY A 232 -9.33 11.90 -5.34
CA GLY A 232 -10.04 11.02 -4.43
C GLY A 232 -9.89 9.54 -4.78
N HIS A 233 -9.07 9.20 -5.79
CA HIS A 233 -8.74 7.82 -6.10
C HIS A 233 -7.91 7.20 -4.98
N VAL A 234 -8.02 5.89 -4.82
CA VAL A 234 -7.30 5.12 -3.82
C VAL A 234 -6.07 4.49 -4.46
N LEU A 235 -4.92 4.61 -3.84
CA LEU A 235 -3.78 3.73 -4.08
C LEU A 235 -3.84 2.59 -3.09
N MET A 236 -3.79 1.38 -3.59
CA MET A 236 -3.84 0.13 -2.84
C MET A 236 -2.54 -0.62 -3.07
N LEU A 237 -1.84 -0.95 -2.01
CA LEU A 237 -0.59 -1.70 -2.01
C LEU A 237 -0.85 -3.16 -1.68
N SER A 238 -0.16 -4.05 -2.38
CA SER A 238 -0.15 -5.49 -2.12
C SER A 238 1.29 -5.99 -2.18
N ASP A 239 1.78 -6.54 -1.08
CA ASP A 239 3.10 -7.13 -1.02
C ASP A 239 3.16 -8.45 -1.79
N GLU A 240 2.26 -9.40 -1.51
CA GLU A 240 2.27 -10.71 -2.17
C GLU A 240 2.11 -10.62 -3.69
N SER A 241 1.26 -9.72 -4.19
CA SER A 241 1.12 -9.49 -5.63
C SER A 241 2.24 -8.62 -6.20
N ARG A 242 3.04 -7.96 -5.34
CA ARG A 242 4.05 -6.95 -5.70
C ARG A 242 3.47 -5.89 -6.64
N LEU A 243 2.38 -5.28 -6.21
CA LEU A 243 1.61 -4.33 -7.00
C LEU A 243 1.22 -3.11 -6.19
N LEU A 244 1.31 -1.94 -6.81
CA LEU A 244 0.60 -0.74 -6.42
C LEU A 244 -0.50 -0.49 -7.45
N VAL A 245 -1.76 -0.44 -7.01
CA VAL A 245 -2.94 -0.38 -7.87
C VAL A 245 -3.73 0.89 -7.59
N GLU A 246 -4.09 1.63 -8.63
CA GLU A 246 -5.02 2.74 -8.57
C GLU A 246 -6.46 2.24 -8.70
N LEU A 247 -7.31 2.56 -7.72
CA LEU A 247 -8.75 2.36 -7.77
C LEU A 247 -9.48 3.69 -7.95
N ASP A 248 -10.52 3.71 -8.77
CA ASP A 248 -11.39 4.88 -8.88
C ASP A 248 -12.36 5.01 -7.68
N LEU A 249 -13.17 6.08 -7.70
CA LEU A 249 -14.19 6.35 -6.67
C LEU A 249 -15.24 5.25 -6.51
N GLN A 250 -15.32 4.32 -7.44
CA GLN A 250 -16.19 3.16 -7.38
C GLN A 250 -15.42 1.86 -7.03
N GLY A 251 -14.14 1.96 -6.64
CA GLY A 251 -13.29 0.83 -6.29
C GLY A 251 -12.89 -0.06 -7.50
N ARG A 252 -12.94 0.47 -8.73
CA ARG A 252 -12.52 -0.27 -9.94
C ARG A 252 -11.05 0.01 -10.23
N PRO A 253 -10.24 -1.03 -10.50
CA PRO A 253 -8.85 -0.84 -10.92
C PRO A 253 -8.76 -0.02 -12.22
N ARG A 254 -7.83 0.94 -12.24
CA ARG A 254 -7.59 1.85 -13.37
C ARG A 254 -6.22 1.71 -13.96
N SER A 255 -5.23 1.66 -13.11
CA SER A 255 -3.83 1.53 -13.51
C SER A 255 -3.02 0.86 -12.38
N PHE A 256 -1.79 0.46 -12.68
CA PHE A 256 -0.93 -0.15 -11.68
C PHE A 256 0.56 0.09 -11.97
N ILE A 257 1.38 -0.07 -10.94
CA ILE A 257 2.83 -0.23 -11.02
C ILE A 257 3.18 -1.63 -10.50
N SER A 258 4.00 -2.34 -11.26
CA SER A 258 4.65 -3.56 -10.80
C SER A 258 5.86 -3.19 -9.93
N LEU A 259 5.96 -3.81 -8.75
CA LEU A 259 7.08 -3.63 -7.81
C LEU A 259 8.18 -4.69 -8.02
N PHE A 260 8.15 -5.42 -9.12
CA PHE A 260 9.23 -6.33 -9.51
C PHE A 260 10.44 -5.56 -10.03
N GLY A 261 11.63 -6.10 -9.75
CA GLY A 261 12.89 -5.57 -10.29
C GLY A 261 12.92 -5.57 -11.82
N GLY A 262 13.60 -4.58 -12.39
CA GLY A 262 13.67 -4.34 -13.83
C GLY A 262 12.49 -3.59 -14.42
N LEU A 263 11.48 -3.23 -13.64
CA LEU A 263 10.30 -2.48 -14.07
C LEU A 263 10.21 -1.11 -13.35
N ASN A 264 9.61 -0.14 -14.01
CA ASN A 264 9.31 1.20 -13.45
C ASN A 264 10.52 1.92 -12.81
N GLY A 265 11.73 1.63 -13.25
CA GLY A 265 12.97 2.19 -12.71
C GLY A 265 13.58 1.41 -11.54
N LEU A 266 12.91 0.41 -11.01
CA LEU A 266 13.43 -0.45 -9.94
C LEU A 266 14.55 -1.34 -10.47
N VAL A 267 15.70 -1.37 -9.79
CA VAL A 267 16.80 -2.31 -10.09
C VAL A 267 16.48 -3.67 -9.46
N GLU A 268 16.17 -3.66 -8.17
CA GLU A 268 15.65 -4.81 -7.42
C GLU A 268 14.16 -4.62 -7.15
N GLY A 269 13.44 -5.71 -6.91
CA GLY A 269 12.03 -5.62 -6.51
C GLY A 269 11.89 -5.05 -5.10
N ILE A 270 10.77 -4.41 -4.83
CA ILE A 270 10.41 -4.07 -3.45
C ILE A 270 9.90 -5.36 -2.81
N GLU A 271 10.61 -5.79 -1.79
CA GLU A 271 10.21 -6.90 -0.95
C GLU A 271 9.52 -6.36 0.29
N GLN A 272 8.45 -7.02 0.73
CA GLN A 272 7.67 -6.63 1.90
C GLN A 272 7.31 -5.13 1.86
N ALA A 273 6.53 -4.76 0.84
CA ALA A 273 6.05 -3.39 0.66
C ALA A 273 4.86 -3.15 1.60
N GLU A 274 5.07 -2.38 2.70
CA GLU A 274 4.14 -2.29 3.84
C GLU A 274 3.47 -0.91 3.99
N GLY A 275 3.96 0.10 3.32
CA GLY A 275 3.36 1.44 3.45
C GLY A 275 3.35 2.22 2.15
N VAL A 276 2.24 2.91 1.87
CA VAL A 276 2.14 3.84 0.74
C VAL A 276 1.53 5.16 1.17
N ALA A 277 2.12 6.26 0.71
CA ALA A 277 1.59 7.60 0.89
C ALA A 277 1.67 8.42 -0.40
N MET A 278 0.89 9.49 -0.47
CA MET A 278 0.93 10.42 -1.59
C MET A 278 0.84 11.86 -1.11
N ASP A 279 1.71 12.72 -1.62
CA ASP A 279 1.67 14.15 -1.33
C ASP A 279 0.74 14.94 -2.27
N ALA A 280 0.52 16.21 -1.97
CA ALA A 280 -0.33 17.09 -2.78
C ALA A 280 0.27 17.38 -4.19
N ALA A 281 1.58 17.25 -4.36
CA ALA A 281 2.24 17.39 -5.66
C ALA A 281 2.05 16.13 -6.52
N GLY A 282 1.67 15.01 -5.91
CA GLY A 282 1.44 13.72 -6.54
C GLY A 282 2.66 12.82 -6.55
N ASN A 283 3.67 13.08 -5.72
CA ASN A 283 4.72 12.11 -5.48
C ASN A 283 4.16 10.94 -4.66
N ILE A 284 4.56 9.73 -5.02
CA ILE A 284 4.16 8.52 -4.32
C ILE A 284 5.38 8.01 -3.55
N TYR A 285 5.15 7.68 -2.29
CA TYR A 285 6.13 7.19 -1.36
C TYR A 285 5.78 5.78 -0.94
N VAL A 286 6.76 4.89 -0.86
CA VAL A 286 6.58 3.51 -0.42
C VAL A 286 7.65 3.17 0.61
N VAL A 287 7.27 2.54 1.70
CA VAL A 287 8.21 1.88 2.62
C VAL A 287 8.07 0.36 2.49
N GLY A 288 9.16 -0.33 2.74
CA GLY A 288 9.22 -1.79 2.80
C GLY A 288 10.23 -2.23 3.84
N GLU A 289 10.01 -3.42 4.37
CA GLU A 289 10.86 -3.98 5.41
C GLU A 289 12.31 -4.26 4.94
N PRO A 290 13.26 -4.22 5.89
CA PRO A 290 13.06 -3.74 7.27
C PRO A 290 13.01 -2.20 7.36
N ASN A 291 13.61 -1.47 6.40
CA ASN A 291 13.77 -0.01 6.44
C ASN A 291 13.96 0.60 5.04
N ARG A 292 13.40 -0.01 4.01
CA ARG A 292 13.50 0.48 2.62
C ARG A 292 12.55 1.64 2.40
N PHE A 293 12.98 2.62 1.60
CA PHE A 293 12.18 3.77 1.22
C PHE A 293 12.35 4.12 -0.25
N TYR A 294 11.23 4.32 -0.93
CA TYR A 294 11.15 4.55 -2.36
C TYR A 294 10.26 5.76 -2.66
N VAL A 295 10.66 6.53 -3.66
CA VAL A 295 9.86 7.66 -4.16
C VAL A 295 9.62 7.47 -5.66
N PHE A 296 8.36 7.46 -6.05
CA PHE A 296 7.96 7.46 -7.46
C PHE A 296 7.44 8.84 -7.84
N GLN A 297 7.91 9.34 -8.98
CA GLN A 297 7.51 10.64 -9.51
C GLN A 297 6.96 10.49 -10.93
N ARG A 298 6.16 11.46 -11.35
CA ARG A 298 5.69 11.49 -12.74
C ARG A 298 6.86 11.69 -13.69
N LYS A 299 6.93 10.85 -14.71
CA LYS A 299 7.88 10.99 -15.83
C LYS A 299 7.77 12.39 -16.42
N VAL A 300 8.90 13.07 -16.53
CA VAL A 300 8.94 14.35 -17.25
C VAL A 300 8.69 14.05 -18.72
N ALA A 301 7.64 14.64 -19.28
CA ALA A 301 7.41 14.55 -20.71
C ALA A 301 8.63 15.13 -21.46
N VAL A 302 9.42 14.25 -22.08
CA VAL A 302 10.47 14.72 -22.99
C VAL A 302 9.77 15.36 -24.19
N PRO A 303 9.94 16.66 -24.44
CA PRO A 303 9.35 17.27 -25.62
C PRO A 303 9.85 16.52 -26.84
N ALA A 304 8.93 16.11 -27.72
CA ALA A 304 9.30 15.51 -28.98
C ALA A 304 10.29 16.46 -29.69
N ARG A 305 11.47 15.96 -29.99
CA ARG A 305 12.43 16.75 -30.80
C ARG A 305 11.75 17.08 -32.11
N PRO A 306 11.78 18.36 -32.54
CA PRO A 306 11.16 18.81 -33.78
C PRO A 306 11.73 18.12 -35.02
#